data_377d66ad14ea7474915d83e8a9dcf9ab
#
_entry.id   377d66ad14ea7474915d83e8a9dcf9ab
#
_cell.length_a   1.000
_cell.length_b   1.000
_cell.length_c   1.000
_cell.angle_alpha   90.00
_cell.angle_beta   90.00
_cell.angle_gamma   90.00
#
_symmetry.space_group_name_H-M   'P 1'
#
loop_
_entity.id
_entity.type
_entity.pdbx_description
1 polymer ?
#
loop_
_entity_poly.entity_id
_entity_poly.type
_entity_poly.pdbx_seq_one_letter_code
_entity_poly.pdbx_strand_id
1 'polypeptide(L)'
;MSDAEIPSRRLLVWVWQSYLKRRWAALIAAFVFMALEGASVGALSYLVRPLFDGMRAGADISIVYVVAFSVAAVFITRSVSGFSHRVIMSHQAEKIAADMQEDMLTHGMKLDFSYFLSNPPGSLIERIRGDSTALKGLWPTFMQALGRDTTSLLSLLVVALLIDWRWTLIAVVGVPVVLWPLMVLQRRVRATAIQSRINAAVLSTRLDESFHGIRTLQLTGSEPKEVVRYRQALNKYLGAQIRSLTAAAAIPALIDFVAALGFAGVMLYGGTQILAGEKTLGEFMSFFTAMALVFEPLRRLGSVSAQWAQARASLERMRLLLDVAPNLMSPANPKPLPNPGAGLRLELRNVGFAYSDLPVLEDASLVAEAGQTTALVGPSGAGKTTIFHLLSRMADPQTGQVLLSGTDIRDLDLSDLRQQFSVVSQDSALFDEPISANVRMGAKDQSAEGLARALRDANAEEFVMRLPLGSESPAGPRGSALSGGQRQRIAIARALLRDAPILLLDEATSALDSQSEKLVTDALARLAAGRTTLVIAHRLSTILQADKIVVMNKGRIVDQGRHEELLARGGLYADLYRLQFQD
;
A
#
# COMPACT_ATOMS: atom_id res chain seq x y z
N MET A 1 -11.78 13.12 -10.22
CA MET A 1 -11.33 13.85 -9.00
C MET A 1 -10.16 14.72 -9.41
N SER A 2 -10.25 16.04 -9.20
CA SER A 2 -9.21 17.00 -9.62
C SER A 2 -7.90 16.69 -8.89
N ASP A 3 -6.80 16.57 -9.66
CA ASP A 3 -5.41 16.45 -9.21
C ASP A 3 -4.94 17.72 -8.47
N ALA A 4 -5.60 18.09 -7.39
CA ALA A 4 -5.12 19.16 -6.52
C ALA A 4 -3.92 18.61 -5.73
N GLU A 5 -2.70 18.89 -6.22
CA GLU A 5 -1.46 18.55 -5.53
C GLU A 5 -1.51 19.01 -4.07
N ILE A 6 -1.33 18.09 -3.13
CA ILE A 6 -1.30 18.43 -1.70
C ILE A 6 -0.06 19.30 -1.44
N PRO A 7 -0.18 20.50 -0.85
CA PRO A 7 0.98 21.35 -0.56
C PRO A 7 1.98 20.64 0.34
N SER A 8 3.27 20.69 -0.01
CA SER A 8 4.36 20.04 0.76
C SER A 8 4.32 20.39 2.26
N ARG A 9 3.93 21.61 2.62
CA ARG A 9 3.77 22.04 4.01
C ARG A 9 2.72 21.21 4.76
N ARG A 10 1.59 20.88 4.12
CA ARG A 10 0.53 20.05 4.74
C ARG A 10 1.02 18.62 4.99
N LEU A 11 1.76 18.05 4.04
CA LEU A 11 2.36 16.73 4.19
C LEU A 11 3.38 16.67 5.33
N LEU A 12 4.27 17.66 5.42
CA LEU A 12 5.24 17.75 6.51
C LEU A 12 4.58 17.90 7.88
N VAL A 13 3.57 18.77 7.99
CA VAL A 13 2.82 18.96 9.24
C VAL A 13 2.10 17.67 9.63
N TRP A 14 1.50 16.97 8.68
CA TRP A 14 0.85 15.68 8.94
C TRP A 14 1.86 14.64 9.45
N VAL A 15 2.99 14.43 8.75
CA VAL A 15 4.03 13.48 9.18
C VAL A 15 4.58 13.83 10.56
N TRP A 16 4.80 15.13 10.82
CA TRP A 16 5.24 15.59 12.12
C TRP A 16 4.23 15.25 13.23
N GLN A 17 2.98 15.62 13.05
CA GLN A 17 1.94 15.44 14.08
C GLN A 17 1.62 13.96 14.33
N SER A 18 1.54 13.16 13.26
CA SER A 18 1.11 11.76 13.37
C SER A 18 2.24 10.83 13.81
N TYR A 19 3.49 11.04 13.32
CA TYR A 19 4.55 10.04 13.50
C TYR A 19 5.79 10.56 14.23
N LEU A 20 6.21 11.81 14.00
CA LEU A 20 7.48 12.32 14.51
C LEU A 20 7.37 12.90 15.92
N LYS A 21 6.29 13.59 16.22
CA LYS A 21 6.07 14.22 17.53
C LYS A 21 6.19 13.24 18.70
N ARG A 22 5.76 12.00 18.53
CA ARG A 22 5.87 10.95 19.55
C ARG A 22 7.31 10.51 19.82
N ARG A 23 8.25 10.85 18.93
CA ARG A 23 9.64 10.38 18.92
C ARG A 23 10.65 11.51 19.06
N TRP A 24 10.19 12.68 19.49
CA TRP A 24 10.97 13.92 19.55
C TRP A 24 12.30 13.77 20.32
N ALA A 25 12.33 13.02 21.45
CA ALA A 25 13.53 12.82 22.24
C ALA A 25 14.63 12.08 21.46
N ALA A 26 14.27 11.01 20.72
CA ALA A 26 15.22 10.28 19.88
C ALA A 26 15.71 11.13 18.71
N LEU A 27 14.84 11.97 18.14
CA LEU A 27 15.22 12.89 17.06
C LEU A 27 16.18 13.97 17.55
N ILE A 28 15.97 14.54 18.73
CA ILE A 28 16.90 15.51 19.35
C ILE A 28 18.24 14.85 19.63
N ALA A 29 18.25 13.64 20.22
CA ALA A 29 19.50 12.90 20.46
C ALA A 29 20.28 12.67 19.15
N ALA A 30 19.58 12.24 18.09
CA ALA A 30 20.20 12.08 16.78
C ALA A 30 20.74 13.41 16.23
N PHE A 31 20.00 14.51 16.42
CA PHE A 31 20.41 15.84 15.96
C PHE A 31 21.66 16.34 16.69
N VAL A 32 21.77 16.11 18.01
CA VAL A 32 22.97 16.41 18.80
C VAL A 32 24.19 15.65 18.26
N PHE A 33 24.06 14.36 18.02
CA PHE A 33 25.14 13.57 17.43
C PHE A 33 25.49 14.02 16.00
N MET A 34 24.51 14.38 15.17
CA MET A 34 24.73 14.96 13.85
C MET A 34 25.47 16.29 13.93
N ALA A 35 25.13 17.14 14.88
CA ALA A 35 25.80 18.42 15.12
C ALA A 35 27.26 18.21 15.57
N LEU A 36 27.50 17.25 16.47
CA LEU A 36 28.86 16.89 16.90
C LEU A 36 29.71 16.33 15.73
N GLU A 37 29.13 15.42 14.91
CA GLU A 37 29.81 14.91 13.72
C GLU A 37 30.08 16.04 12.73
N GLY A 38 29.12 16.94 12.48
CA GLY A 38 29.29 18.08 11.59
C GLY A 38 30.32 19.10 12.08
N ALA A 39 30.32 19.43 13.36
CA ALA A 39 31.30 20.33 13.98
C ALA A 39 32.72 19.75 13.97
N SER A 40 32.85 18.41 14.10
CA SER A 40 34.14 17.73 14.05
C SER A 40 34.88 17.94 12.71
N VAL A 41 34.13 18.18 11.61
CA VAL A 41 34.72 18.45 10.29
C VAL A 41 35.42 19.81 10.29
N GLY A 42 34.79 20.84 10.85
CA GLY A 42 35.44 22.15 11.03
C GLY A 42 36.61 22.12 11.99
N ALA A 43 36.47 21.41 13.13
CA ALA A 43 37.54 21.24 14.09
C ALA A 43 38.79 20.56 13.45
N LEU A 44 38.59 19.52 12.64
CA LEU A 44 39.66 18.86 11.91
C LEU A 44 40.40 19.84 10.98
N SER A 45 39.63 20.66 10.23
CA SER A 45 40.23 21.68 9.37
C SER A 45 41.03 22.72 10.14
N TYR A 46 40.53 23.17 11.33
CA TYR A 46 41.22 24.15 12.17
C TYR A 46 42.53 23.59 12.77
N LEU A 47 42.57 22.30 13.17
CA LEU A 47 43.74 21.65 13.76
C LEU A 47 44.92 21.52 12.79
N VAL A 48 44.69 21.67 11.49
CA VAL A 48 45.78 21.71 10.49
C VAL A 48 46.69 22.92 10.70
N ARG A 49 46.14 24.08 11.14
CA ARG A 49 46.88 25.31 11.35
C ARG A 49 48.00 25.17 12.39
N PRO A 50 47.76 24.80 13.66
CA PRO A 50 48.80 24.67 14.68
C PRO A 50 49.86 23.60 14.33
N LEU A 51 49.49 22.58 13.53
CA LEU A 51 50.45 21.56 13.07
C LEU A 51 51.51 22.18 12.18
N PHE A 52 51.13 22.93 11.14
CA PHE A 52 52.10 23.50 10.19
C PHE A 52 52.82 24.73 10.76
N ASP A 53 52.16 25.55 11.58
CA ASP A 53 52.79 26.72 12.21
C ASP A 53 53.81 26.27 13.27
N GLY A 54 53.51 25.22 14.04
CA GLY A 54 54.43 24.64 15.02
C GLY A 54 55.68 24.02 14.42
N MET A 55 55.59 23.37 13.28
CA MET A 55 56.75 22.79 12.58
C MET A 55 57.77 23.84 12.11
N ARG A 56 57.33 25.05 11.75
CA ARG A 56 58.19 26.13 11.26
C ARG A 56 58.97 26.83 12.37
N ALA A 57 58.43 26.90 13.59
CA ALA A 57 58.99 27.66 14.69
C ALA A 57 60.10 26.95 15.48
N GLY A 58 60.59 25.76 15.07
CA GLY A 58 61.50 24.94 15.88
C GLY A 58 60.80 24.46 17.17
N ALA A 59 59.54 24.15 17.09
CA ALA A 59 58.65 23.90 18.19
C ALA A 59 59.04 22.69 19.02
N ASP A 60 58.74 22.75 20.29
CA ASP A 60 58.80 21.64 21.23
C ASP A 60 57.92 20.48 20.74
N ILE A 61 58.43 19.28 20.85
CA ILE A 61 57.77 18.04 20.47
C ILE A 61 56.36 17.91 21.13
N SER A 62 56.13 18.62 22.24
CA SER A 62 54.85 18.72 22.96
C SER A 62 53.69 19.18 22.06
N ILE A 63 53.91 20.12 21.13
CA ILE A 63 52.91 20.62 20.20
C ILE A 63 52.43 19.49 19.28
N VAL A 64 53.35 18.66 18.80
CA VAL A 64 53.01 17.51 17.93
C VAL A 64 52.14 16.50 18.68
N TYR A 65 52.46 16.21 19.96
CA TYR A 65 51.63 15.33 20.78
C TYR A 65 50.25 15.91 21.03
N VAL A 66 50.13 17.20 21.39
CA VAL A 66 48.84 17.86 21.62
C VAL A 66 47.99 17.84 20.37
N VAL A 67 48.53 18.15 19.20
CA VAL A 67 47.79 18.10 17.93
C VAL A 67 47.41 16.68 17.58
N ALA A 68 48.30 15.69 17.73
CA ALA A 68 48.01 14.28 17.44
C ALA A 68 46.88 13.73 18.33
N PHE A 69 46.89 13.99 19.64
CA PHE A 69 45.82 13.59 20.56
C PHE A 69 44.51 14.34 20.27
N SER A 70 44.57 15.62 19.91
CA SER A 70 43.40 16.40 19.52
C SER A 70 42.76 15.85 18.25
N VAL A 71 43.54 15.53 17.23
CA VAL A 71 43.06 14.88 16.00
C VAL A 71 42.47 13.53 16.31
N ALA A 72 43.11 12.70 17.13
CA ALA A 72 42.56 11.41 17.55
C ALA A 72 41.22 11.58 18.26
N ALA A 73 41.09 12.53 19.21
CA ALA A 73 39.85 12.83 19.91
C ALA A 73 38.75 13.28 18.96
N VAL A 74 39.06 14.13 17.98
CA VAL A 74 38.07 14.55 16.96
C VAL A 74 37.60 13.38 16.10
N PHE A 75 38.50 12.48 15.68
CA PHE A 75 38.14 11.28 14.93
C PHE A 75 37.27 10.30 15.75
N ILE A 76 37.60 10.10 17.04
CA ILE A 76 36.81 9.27 17.94
C ILE A 76 35.41 9.87 18.11
N THR A 77 35.32 11.19 18.40
CA THR A 77 34.04 11.89 18.52
C THR A 77 33.21 11.78 17.25
N ARG A 78 33.83 11.99 16.09
CA ARG A 78 33.20 11.83 14.78
C ARG A 78 32.67 10.42 14.55
N SER A 79 33.48 9.40 14.87
CA SER A 79 33.12 7.99 14.68
C SER A 79 31.94 7.59 15.58
N VAL A 80 32.03 7.90 16.88
CA VAL A 80 30.97 7.59 17.85
C VAL A 80 29.68 8.34 17.50
N SER A 81 29.77 9.62 17.22
CA SER A 81 28.61 10.44 16.84
C SER A 81 27.98 9.96 15.53
N GLY A 82 28.82 9.66 14.52
CA GLY A 82 28.37 9.15 13.24
C GLY A 82 27.69 7.78 13.33
N PHE A 83 28.21 6.89 14.18
CA PHE A 83 27.57 5.61 14.48
C PHE A 83 26.22 5.81 15.19
N SER A 84 26.23 6.61 16.29
CA SER A 84 25.06 6.79 17.15
C SER A 84 23.87 7.38 16.40
N HIS A 85 24.07 8.49 15.66
CA HIS A 85 22.94 9.08 14.94
C HIS A 85 22.43 8.17 13.82
N ARG A 86 23.31 7.43 13.12
CA ARG A 86 22.89 6.49 12.06
C ARG A 86 22.02 5.37 12.63
N VAL A 87 22.41 4.77 13.76
CA VAL A 87 21.63 3.73 14.43
C VAL A 87 20.29 4.28 14.89
N ILE A 88 20.26 5.44 15.56
CA ILE A 88 19.02 6.07 16.03
C ILE A 88 18.11 6.35 14.84
N MET A 89 18.60 6.99 13.78
CA MET A 89 17.80 7.36 12.62
C MET A 89 17.25 6.15 11.85
N SER A 90 18.06 5.11 11.65
CA SER A 90 17.62 3.87 11.02
C SER A 90 16.52 3.19 11.84
N HIS A 91 16.70 3.10 13.17
CA HIS A 91 15.70 2.53 14.05
C HIS A 91 14.39 3.33 14.04
N GLN A 92 14.45 4.67 14.05
CA GLN A 92 13.26 5.50 13.95
C GLN A 92 12.58 5.38 12.59
N ALA A 93 13.34 5.32 11.49
CA ALA A 93 12.80 5.14 10.15
C ALA A 93 12.03 3.82 9.99
N GLU A 94 12.55 2.71 10.56
CA GLU A 94 11.84 1.43 10.59
C GLU A 94 10.51 1.53 11.33
N LYS A 95 10.54 2.11 12.54
CA LYS A 95 9.33 2.24 13.37
C LYS A 95 8.28 3.15 12.73
N ILE A 96 8.70 4.26 12.09
CA ILE A 96 7.78 5.16 11.38
C ILE A 96 7.15 4.44 10.20
N ALA A 97 7.94 3.69 9.42
CA ALA A 97 7.41 2.92 8.31
C ALA A 97 6.42 1.85 8.75
N ALA A 98 6.69 1.16 9.88
CA ALA A 98 5.78 0.17 10.46
C ALA A 98 4.47 0.81 10.93
N ASP A 99 4.52 1.93 11.69
CA ASP A 99 3.32 2.65 12.12
C ASP A 99 2.47 3.09 10.90
N MET A 100 3.12 3.61 9.84
CA MET A 100 2.42 4.01 8.62
C MET A 100 1.74 2.83 7.91
N GLN A 101 2.38 1.66 7.88
CA GLN A 101 1.80 0.44 7.30
C GLN A 101 0.59 -0.03 8.10
N GLU A 102 0.70 -0.03 9.43
CA GLU A 102 -0.37 -0.42 10.35
C GLU A 102 -1.58 0.53 10.24
N ASP A 103 -1.33 1.85 10.23
CA ASP A 103 -2.39 2.85 10.07
C ASP A 103 -3.12 2.69 8.73
N MET A 104 -2.37 2.51 7.62
CA MET A 104 -2.96 2.31 6.29
C MET A 104 -3.74 1.01 6.19
N LEU A 105 -3.24 -0.09 6.78
CA LEU A 105 -3.96 -1.36 6.81
C LEU A 105 -5.24 -1.24 7.65
N THR A 106 -5.12 -0.69 8.86
CA THR A 106 -6.24 -0.51 9.78
C THR A 106 -7.33 0.39 9.18
N HIS A 107 -6.92 1.46 8.50
CA HIS A 107 -7.85 2.35 7.80
C HIS A 107 -8.46 1.64 6.57
N GLY A 108 -7.63 0.97 5.77
CA GLY A 108 -8.07 0.21 4.60
C GLY A 108 -9.16 -0.82 4.94
N MET A 109 -9.00 -1.54 6.06
CA MET A 109 -10.00 -2.52 6.51
C MET A 109 -11.37 -1.92 6.89
N LYS A 110 -11.45 -0.60 7.05
CA LYS A 110 -12.71 0.13 7.33
C LYS A 110 -13.37 0.68 6.06
N LEU A 111 -12.67 0.64 4.92
CA LEU A 111 -13.19 1.17 3.66
C LEU A 111 -14.25 0.25 3.06
N ASP A 112 -15.12 0.85 2.26
CA ASP A 112 -16.21 0.16 1.60
C ASP A 112 -15.72 -0.82 0.54
N PHE A 113 -16.50 -1.87 0.30
CA PHE A 113 -16.18 -2.87 -0.73
C PHE A 113 -16.03 -2.26 -2.14
N SER A 114 -16.82 -1.23 -2.45
CA SER A 114 -16.73 -0.49 -3.72
C SER A 114 -15.35 0.12 -3.98
N TYR A 115 -14.64 0.53 -2.91
CA TYR A 115 -13.27 1.03 -3.03
C TYR A 115 -12.32 -0.06 -3.55
N PHE A 116 -12.46 -1.29 -3.09
CA PHE A 116 -11.62 -2.42 -3.51
C PHE A 116 -11.94 -2.89 -4.94
N LEU A 117 -13.17 -2.71 -5.42
CA LEU A 117 -13.50 -2.95 -6.83
C LEU A 117 -12.78 -1.98 -7.77
N SER A 118 -12.61 -0.73 -7.34
CA SER A 118 -11.93 0.31 -8.12
C SER A 118 -10.40 0.33 -7.94
N ASN A 119 -9.88 -0.30 -6.89
CA ASN A 119 -8.47 -0.32 -6.53
C ASN A 119 -7.97 -1.76 -6.38
N PRO A 120 -7.32 -2.33 -7.41
CA PRO A 120 -6.83 -3.70 -7.37
C PRO A 120 -5.89 -3.96 -6.18
N PRO A 121 -5.91 -5.16 -5.57
CA PRO A 121 -5.11 -5.49 -4.39
C PRO A 121 -3.62 -5.20 -4.56
N GLY A 122 -3.05 -5.45 -5.76
CA GLY A 122 -1.64 -5.16 -6.06
C GLY A 122 -1.28 -3.68 -5.88
N SER A 123 -2.17 -2.76 -6.28
CA SER A 123 -1.95 -1.32 -6.10
C SER A 123 -1.99 -0.90 -4.63
N LEU A 124 -2.82 -1.54 -3.82
CA LEU A 124 -2.93 -1.27 -2.38
C LEU A 124 -1.72 -1.82 -1.63
N ILE A 125 -1.25 -3.03 -1.98
CA ILE A 125 -0.02 -3.62 -1.44
C ILE A 125 1.17 -2.71 -1.73
N GLU A 126 1.28 -2.19 -2.97
CA GLU A 126 2.35 -1.25 -3.34
C GLU A 126 2.26 0.06 -2.54
N ARG A 127 1.06 0.62 -2.34
CA ARG A 127 0.87 1.82 -1.49
C ARG A 127 1.27 1.56 -0.04
N ILE A 128 0.85 0.44 0.54
CA ILE A 128 1.12 0.13 1.95
C ILE A 128 2.60 -0.23 2.14
N ARG A 129 3.16 -1.11 1.31
CA ARG A 129 4.52 -1.63 1.47
C ARG A 129 5.56 -0.81 0.71
N GLY A 130 5.33 -0.52 -0.57
CA GLY A 130 6.28 0.15 -1.44
C GLY A 130 6.52 1.60 -1.04
N ASP A 131 5.45 2.38 -0.85
CA ASP A 131 5.56 3.80 -0.49
C ASP A 131 6.15 4.00 0.91
N SER A 132 5.78 3.19 1.90
CA SER A 132 6.38 3.26 3.23
C SER A 132 7.87 2.87 3.23
N THR A 133 8.27 1.88 2.43
CA THR A 133 9.67 1.49 2.26
C THR A 133 10.49 2.57 1.56
N ALA A 134 9.92 3.25 0.57
CA ALA A 134 10.56 4.39 -0.08
C ALA A 134 10.85 5.54 0.93
N LEU A 135 9.91 5.84 1.81
CA LEU A 135 10.08 6.84 2.87
C LEU A 135 11.15 6.44 3.89
N LYS A 136 11.25 5.16 4.25
CA LYS A 136 12.28 4.63 5.13
C LYS A 136 13.69 4.95 4.64
N GLY A 137 13.96 4.83 3.33
CA GLY A 137 15.25 5.16 2.74
C GLY A 137 15.54 6.66 2.67
N LEU A 138 14.52 7.46 2.45
CA LEU A 138 14.64 8.91 2.22
C LEU A 138 14.71 9.73 3.52
N TRP A 139 14.04 9.28 4.56
CA TRP A 139 13.95 10.00 5.82
C TRP A 139 15.31 10.23 6.53
N PRO A 140 16.16 9.20 6.73
CA PRO A 140 17.49 9.39 7.32
C PRO A 140 18.35 10.36 6.52
N THR A 141 18.31 10.26 5.19
CA THR A 141 19.10 11.12 4.30
C THR A 141 18.68 12.59 4.41
N PHE A 142 17.37 12.85 4.47
CA PHE A 142 16.84 14.20 4.65
C PHE A 142 17.25 14.78 6.01
N MET A 143 17.15 14.00 7.09
CA MET A 143 17.54 14.44 8.43
C MET A 143 19.05 14.66 8.55
N GLN A 144 19.86 13.80 7.93
CA GLN A 144 21.32 13.97 7.90
C GLN A 144 21.71 15.25 7.15
N ALA A 145 21.06 15.57 6.06
CA ALA A 145 21.29 16.81 5.32
C ALA A 145 20.97 18.04 6.16
N LEU A 146 19.84 18.04 6.88
CA LEU A 146 19.46 19.14 7.77
C LEU A 146 20.35 19.25 9.02
N GLY A 147 20.72 18.13 9.62
CA GLY A 147 21.53 18.09 10.84
C GLY A 147 23.03 18.18 10.55
N ARG A 148 23.61 17.05 10.12
CA ARG A 148 25.06 16.89 9.94
C ARG A 148 25.64 17.81 8.87
N ASP A 149 25.04 17.80 7.65
CA ASP A 149 25.66 18.49 6.51
C ASP A 149 25.54 20.01 6.64
N THR A 150 24.42 20.52 7.17
CA THR A 150 24.28 21.94 7.50
C THR A 150 25.26 22.36 8.60
N THR A 151 25.40 21.58 9.66
CA THR A 151 26.36 21.88 10.74
C THR A 151 27.80 21.80 10.25
N SER A 152 28.15 20.84 9.35
CA SER A 152 29.47 20.77 8.71
C SER A 152 29.76 22.04 7.92
N LEU A 153 28.81 22.49 7.09
CA LEU A 153 28.99 23.74 6.32
C LEU A 153 29.16 24.95 7.21
N LEU A 154 28.35 25.07 8.26
CA LEU A 154 28.46 26.18 9.21
C LEU A 154 29.81 26.16 9.93
N SER A 155 30.27 25.00 10.41
CA SER A 155 31.56 24.88 11.10
C SER A 155 32.74 25.19 10.18
N LEU A 156 32.72 24.73 8.93
CA LEU A 156 33.74 25.03 7.93
C LEU A 156 33.74 26.50 7.54
N LEU A 157 32.57 27.11 7.39
CA LEU A 157 32.43 28.55 7.12
C LEU A 157 33.01 29.39 8.27
N VAL A 158 32.70 29.01 9.53
CA VAL A 158 33.26 29.68 10.71
C VAL A 158 34.77 29.60 10.71
N VAL A 159 35.34 28.43 10.45
CA VAL A 159 36.81 28.25 10.38
C VAL A 159 37.41 29.10 9.25
N ALA A 160 36.81 29.09 8.07
CA ALA A 160 37.27 29.90 6.95
C ALA A 160 37.24 31.41 7.26
N LEU A 161 36.18 31.90 7.91
CA LEU A 161 36.07 33.31 8.34
C LEU A 161 37.10 33.69 9.42
N LEU A 162 37.38 32.79 10.37
CA LEU A 162 38.37 32.98 11.42
C LEU A 162 39.82 33.06 10.87
N ILE A 163 40.08 32.36 9.75
CA ILE A 163 41.39 32.38 9.09
C ILE A 163 41.53 33.65 8.26
N ASP A 164 40.62 33.91 7.33
CA ASP A 164 40.63 35.09 6.48
C ASP A 164 39.25 35.34 5.87
N TRP A 165 38.60 36.48 6.27
CA TRP A 165 37.29 36.83 5.74
C TRP A 165 37.33 37.25 4.27
N ARG A 166 38.47 37.74 3.75
CA ARG A 166 38.64 38.17 2.35
C ARG A 166 38.67 36.93 1.44
N TRP A 167 39.43 35.89 1.82
CA TRP A 167 39.48 34.63 1.11
C TRP A 167 38.12 33.96 1.10
N THR A 168 37.42 34.01 2.23
CA THR A 168 36.06 33.44 2.35
C THR A 168 35.08 34.21 1.47
N LEU A 169 35.18 35.53 1.38
CA LEU A 169 34.30 36.33 0.49
C LEU A 169 34.52 35.96 -0.98
N ILE A 170 35.79 35.81 -1.43
CA ILE A 170 36.12 35.41 -2.79
C ILE A 170 35.53 34.01 -3.08
N ALA A 171 35.65 33.07 -2.15
CA ALA A 171 35.07 31.75 -2.28
C ALA A 171 33.55 31.76 -2.36
N VAL A 172 32.89 32.55 -1.50
CA VAL A 172 31.42 32.67 -1.45
C VAL A 172 30.85 33.35 -2.70
N VAL A 173 31.55 34.36 -3.26
CA VAL A 173 31.14 35.01 -4.51
C VAL A 173 31.20 34.04 -5.69
N GLY A 174 32.05 33.02 -5.64
CA GLY A 174 32.11 31.93 -6.63
C GLY A 174 30.85 30.99 -6.59
N VAL A 175 30.16 30.92 -5.45
CA VAL A 175 29.00 30.01 -5.28
C VAL A 175 27.85 30.26 -6.27
N PRO A 176 27.37 31.48 -6.52
CA PRO A 176 26.34 31.75 -7.53
C PRO A 176 26.71 31.30 -8.95
N VAL A 177 27.99 31.42 -9.31
CA VAL A 177 28.52 30.99 -10.61
C VAL A 177 28.37 29.48 -10.80
N VAL A 178 28.44 28.72 -9.70
CA VAL A 178 28.23 27.26 -9.67
C VAL A 178 26.73 26.91 -9.65
N LEU A 179 25.95 27.64 -8.87
CA LEU A 179 24.55 27.33 -8.64
C LEU A 179 23.71 27.45 -9.91
N TRP A 180 23.99 28.39 -10.80
CA TRP A 180 23.20 28.60 -12.01
C TRP A 180 23.29 27.41 -13.00
N PRO A 181 24.50 26.94 -13.42
CA PRO A 181 24.61 25.73 -14.25
C PRO A 181 24.05 24.48 -13.55
N LEU A 182 24.25 24.36 -12.22
CA LEU A 182 23.72 23.26 -11.43
C LEU A 182 22.17 23.22 -11.48
N MET A 183 21.49 24.35 -11.35
CA MET A 183 20.03 24.42 -11.46
C MET A 183 19.53 24.02 -12.86
N VAL A 184 20.21 24.44 -13.92
CA VAL A 184 19.88 24.03 -15.30
C VAL A 184 20.03 22.52 -15.46
N LEU A 185 21.12 21.96 -14.95
CA LEU A 185 21.39 20.52 -15.01
C LEU A 185 20.38 19.70 -14.20
N GLN A 186 20.03 20.17 -13.00
CA GLN A 186 18.97 19.54 -12.17
C GLN A 186 17.61 19.50 -12.86
N ARG A 187 17.23 20.55 -13.61
CA ARG A 187 15.98 20.53 -14.40
C ARG A 187 16.03 19.46 -15.49
N ARG A 188 17.15 19.27 -16.18
CA ARG A 188 17.33 18.18 -17.15
C ARG A 188 17.26 16.81 -16.52
N VAL A 189 17.95 16.61 -15.39
CA VAL A 189 17.88 15.35 -14.62
C VAL A 189 16.44 15.02 -14.26
N ARG A 190 15.69 16.00 -13.73
CA ARG A 190 14.28 15.80 -13.38
C ARG A 190 13.41 15.40 -14.58
N ALA A 191 13.56 16.07 -15.71
CA ALA A 191 12.78 15.78 -16.92
C ALA A 191 13.06 14.36 -17.45
N THR A 192 14.35 13.96 -17.53
CA THR A 192 14.76 12.64 -18.00
C THR A 192 14.37 11.52 -17.03
N ALA A 193 14.41 11.79 -15.71
CA ALA A 193 13.98 10.84 -14.68
C ALA A 193 12.47 10.56 -14.75
N ILE A 194 11.63 11.58 -15.03
CA ILE A 194 10.19 11.40 -15.23
C ILE A 194 9.94 10.48 -16.44
N GLN A 195 10.63 10.74 -17.57
CA GLN A 195 10.47 9.91 -18.77
C GLN A 195 10.92 8.46 -18.54
N SER A 196 12.00 8.25 -17.78
CA SER A 196 12.45 6.91 -17.37
C SER A 196 11.39 6.17 -16.55
N ARG A 197 10.74 6.85 -15.59
CA ARG A 197 9.68 6.26 -14.78
C ARG A 197 8.46 5.86 -15.60
N ILE A 198 8.03 6.70 -16.54
CA ILE A 198 6.91 6.38 -17.45
C ILE A 198 7.24 5.11 -18.24
N ASN A 199 8.43 5.02 -18.80
CA ASN A 199 8.85 3.85 -19.56
C ASN A 199 9.00 2.59 -18.66
N ALA A 200 9.43 2.75 -17.40
CA ALA A 200 9.48 1.66 -16.43
C ALA A 200 8.09 1.10 -16.10
N ALA A 201 7.08 1.98 -15.96
CA ALA A 201 5.70 1.55 -15.74
C ALA A 201 5.17 0.73 -16.92
N VAL A 202 5.42 1.18 -18.17
CA VAL A 202 5.05 0.42 -19.38
C VAL A 202 5.73 -0.95 -19.39
N LEU A 203 7.00 -1.04 -18.97
CA LEU A 203 7.74 -2.30 -18.90
C LEU A 203 7.13 -3.26 -17.88
N SER A 204 6.77 -2.75 -16.69
CA SER A 204 6.10 -3.55 -15.64
C SER A 204 4.75 -4.07 -16.10
N THR A 205 3.93 -3.24 -16.75
CA THR A 205 2.63 -3.65 -17.31
C THR A 205 2.81 -4.78 -18.34
N ARG A 206 3.83 -4.72 -19.18
CA ARG A 206 4.13 -5.78 -20.16
C ARG A 206 4.50 -7.10 -19.50
N LEU A 207 5.29 -7.08 -18.42
CA LEU A 207 5.61 -8.29 -17.66
C LEU A 207 4.36 -8.90 -17.02
N ASP A 208 3.52 -8.05 -16.43
CA ASP A 208 2.27 -8.46 -15.81
C ASP A 208 1.34 -9.13 -16.84
N GLU A 209 1.11 -8.50 -17.99
CA GLU A 209 0.33 -9.05 -19.10
C GLU A 209 0.90 -10.41 -19.59
N SER A 210 2.24 -10.50 -19.74
CA SER A 210 2.90 -11.70 -20.24
C SER A 210 2.74 -12.88 -19.26
N PHE A 211 2.92 -12.65 -17.96
CA PHE A 211 2.81 -13.72 -16.97
C PHE A 211 1.36 -14.11 -16.68
N HIS A 212 0.42 -13.18 -16.67
CA HIS A 212 -1.00 -13.51 -16.58
C HIS A 212 -1.49 -14.27 -17.82
N GLY A 213 -0.99 -13.91 -18.99
CA GLY A 213 -1.31 -14.53 -20.28
C GLY A 213 -0.42 -15.73 -20.66
N ILE A 214 0.46 -16.22 -19.77
CA ILE A 214 1.50 -17.21 -20.12
C ILE A 214 0.92 -18.47 -20.78
N ARG A 215 -0.20 -18.99 -20.27
CA ARG A 215 -0.88 -20.14 -20.85
C ARG A 215 -1.29 -19.92 -22.31
N THR A 216 -1.84 -18.75 -22.60
CA THR A 216 -2.25 -18.36 -23.96
C THR A 216 -1.03 -18.21 -24.87
N LEU A 217 0.03 -17.55 -24.38
CA LEU A 217 1.28 -17.40 -25.14
C LEU A 217 1.87 -18.76 -25.52
N GLN A 218 1.96 -19.70 -24.55
CA GLN A 218 2.47 -21.04 -24.80
C GLN A 218 1.59 -21.85 -25.73
N LEU A 219 0.26 -21.81 -25.58
CA LEU A 219 -0.68 -22.54 -26.44
C LEU A 219 -0.69 -22.02 -27.89
N THR A 220 -0.35 -20.72 -28.08
CA THR A 220 -0.32 -20.10 -29.42
C THR A 220 1.08 -20.01 -30.03
N GLY A 221 2.14 -20.47 -29.32
CA GLY A 221 3.53 -20.36 -29.76
C GLY A 221 3.98 -18.90 -29.96
N SER A 222 3.42 -17.96 -29.17
CA SER A 222 3.62 -16.53 -29.36
C SER A 222 4.72 -15.94 -28.46
N GLU A 223 5.45 -16.76 -27.69
CA GLU A 223 6.52 -16.36 -26.79
C GLU A 223 7.62 -15.54 -27.49
N PRO A 224 8.12 -15.93 -28.69
CA PRO A 224 9.15 -15.14 -29.37
C PRO A 224 8.68 -13.72 -29.73
N LYS A 225 7.40 -13.58 -30.12
CA LYS A 225 6.81 -12.30 -30.45
C LYS A 225 6.70 -11.38 -29.22
N GLU A 226 6.32 -11.95 -28.09
CA GLU A 226 6.22 -11.18 -26.82
C GLU A 226 7.60 -10.77 -26.32
N VAL A 227 8.61 -11.63 -26.41
CA VAL A 227 10.01 -11.28 -26.11
C VAL A 227 10.50 -10.11 -26.98
N VAL A 228 10.16 -10.06 -28.25
CA VAL A 228 10.50 -8.93 -29.14
C VAL A 228 9.81 -7.65 -28.67
N ARG A 229 8.54 -7.70 -28.33
CA ARG A 229 7.77 -6.54 -27.78
C ARG A 229 8.36 -6.04 -26.48
N TYR A 230 8.69 -6.96 -25.57
CA TYR A 230 9.34 -6.61 -24.30
C TYR A 230 10.69 -5.94 -24.54
N ARG A 231 11.52 -6.47 -25.46
CA ARG A 231 12.82 -5.89 -25.84
C ARG A 231 12.69 -4.47 -26.39
N GLN A 232 11.64 -4.19 -27.17
CA GLN A 232 11.39 -2.83 -27.67
C GLN A 232 11.04 -1.86 -26.52
N ALA A 233 10.21 -2.28 -25.56
CA ALA A 233 9.90 -1.48 -24.37
C ALA A 233 11.15 -1.29 -23.49
N LEU A 234 11.95 -2.35 -23.29
CA LEU A 234 13.20 -2.33 -22.55
C LEU A 234 14.20 -1.33 -23.17
N ASN A 235 14.36 -1.33 -24.49
CA ASN A 235 15.27 -0.39 -25.17
C ASN A 235 14.83 1.07 -24.99
N LYS A 236 13.53 1.36 -25.01
CA LYS A 236 13.00 2.70 -24.71
C LYS A 236 13.30 3.11 -23.27
N TYR A 237 13.07 2.19 -22.31
CA TYR A 237 13.40 2.40 -20.92
C TYR A 237 14.88 2.64 -20.72
N LEU A 238 15.76 1.77 -21.26
CA LEU A 238 17.21 1.89 -21.16
C LEU A 238 17.73 3.22 -21.72
N GLY A 239 17.22 3.62 -22.91
CA GLY A 239 17.61 4.90 -23.51
C GLY A 239 17.21 6.11 -22.63
N ALA A 240 16.05 6.09 -21.97
CA ALA A 240 15.65 7.12 -21.03
C ALA A 240 16.47 7.07 -19.73
N GLN A 241 16.70 5.87 -19.20
CA GLN A 241 17.47 5.64 -17.99
C GLN A 241 18.93 6.08 -18.12
N ILE A 242 19.59 5.71 -19.25
CA ILE A 242 20.98 6.12 -19.52
C ILE A 242 21.07 7.65 -19.61
N ARG A 243 20.15 8.31 -20.31
CA ARG A 243 20.11 9.79 -20.35
C ARG A 243 19.96 10.41 -18.97
N SER A 244 19.10 9.84 -18.14
CA SER A 244 18.91 10.30 -16.77
C SER A 244 20.18 10.13 -15.92
N LEU A 245 20.83 8.96 -16.00
CA LEU A 245 22.08 8.68 -15.28
C LEU A 245 23.23 9.56 -15.76
N THR A 246 23.36 9.76 -17.08
CA THR A 246 24.38 10.65 -17.64
C THR A 246 24.20 12.09 -17.18
N ALA A 247 22.96 12.59 -17.19
CA ALA A 247 22.65 13.93 -16.70
C ALA A 247 22.94 14.04 -15.18
N ALA A 248 22.62 13.00 -14.40
CA ALA A 248 22.91 12.97 -12.96
C ALA A 248 24.43 12.93 -12.68
N ALA A 249 25.18 12.14 -13.45
CA ALA A 249 26.66 12.04 -13.33
C ALA A 249 27.38 13.35 -13.71
N ALA A 250 26.78 14.20 -14.52
CA ALA A 250 27.34 15.51 -14.87
C ALA A 250 27.32 16.50 -13.68
N ILE A 251 26.47 16.29 -12.66
CA ILE A 251 26.41 17.18 -11.48
C ILE A 251 27.71 17.15 -10.67
N PRO A 252 28.21 16.00 -10.21
CA PRO A 252 29.51 15.94 -9.53
C PRO A 252 30.67 16.50 -10.38
N ALA A 253 30.72 16.13 -11.65
CA ALA A 253 31.76 16.60 -12.55
C ALA A 253 31.78 18.13 -12.69
N LEU A 254 30.61 18.78 -12.78
CA LEU A 254 30.52 20.24 -12.80
C LEU A 254 31.04 20.86 -11.48
N ILE A 255 30.65 20.27 -10.35
CA ILE A 255 31.10 20.73 -9.03
C ILE A 255 32.65 20.59 -8.94
N ASP A 256 33.20 19.45 -9.35
CA ASP A 256 34.65 19.22 -9.30
C ASP A 256 35.40 20.17 -10.24
N PHE A 257 34.88 20.49 -11.43
CA PHE A 257 35.48 21.46 -12.33
C PHE A 257 35.55 22.87 -11.72
N VAL A 258 34.45 23.31 -11.08
CA VAL A 258 34.43 24.62 -10.42
C VAL A 258 35.31 24.61 -9.17
N ALA A 259 35.32 23.50 -8.42
CA ALA A 259 36.25 23.31 -7.32
C ALA A 259 37.72 23.51 -7.77
N ALA A 260 38.10 22.92 -8.88
CA ALA A 260 39.45 23.06 -9.43
C ALA A 260 39.81 24.53 -9.73
N LEU A 261 38.90 25.31 -10.30
CA LEU A 261 39.10 26.75 -10.53
C LEU A 261 39.21 27.53 -9.22
N GLY A 262 38.36 27.20 -8.23
CA GLY A 262 38.41 27.80 -6.89
C GLY A 262 39.74 27.50 -6.19
N PHE A 263 40.21 26.25 -6.23
CA PHE A 263 41.49 25.85 -5.67
C PHE A 263 42.68 26.56 -6.36
N ALA A 264 42.66 26.64 -7.68
CA ALA A 264 43.69 27.37 -8.43
C ALA A 264 43.74 28.86 -8.01
N GLY A 265 42.56 29.50 -7.86
CA GLY A 265 42.45 30.88 -7.39
C GLY A 265 43.01 31.09 -5.97
N VAL A 266 42.63 30.19 -5.06
CA VAL A 266 43.15 30.22 -3.66
C VAL A 266 44.66 29.95 -3.63
N MET A 267 45.17 29.03 -4.44
CA MET A 267 46.61 28.75 -4.51
C MET A 267 47.41 29.96 -5.05
N LEU A 268 46.92 30.60 -6.09
CA LEU A 268 47.58 31.77 -6.67
C LEU A 268 47.57 32.95 -5.70
N TYR A 269 46.40 33.30 -5.16
CA TYR A 269 46.24 34.43 -4.27
C TYR A 269 46.89 34.19 -2.88
N GLY A 270 46.61 33.04 -2.26
CA GLY A 270 47.14 32.67 -0.96
C GLY A 270 48.67 32.45 -1.01
N GLY A 271 49.16 31.86 -2.11
CA GLY A 271 50.62 31.69 -2.33
C GLY A 271 51.37 33.01 -2.38
N THR A 272 50.83 34.03 -3.05
CA THR A 272 51.46 35.36 -3.08
C THR A 272 51.51 36.01 -1.70
N GLN A 273 50.46 35.84 -0.86
CA GLN A 273 50.45 36.36 0.51
C GLN A 273 51.39 35.65 1.45
N ILE A 274 51.59 34.32 1.27
CA ILE A 274 52.61 33.56 2.02
C ILE A 274 54.02 34.04 1.65
N LEU A 275 54.29 34.23 0.37
CA LEU A 275 55.59 34.74 -0.09
C LEU A 275 55.84 36.19 0.40
N ALA A 276 54.82 37.00 0.51
CA ALA A 276 54.88 38.36 1.09
C ALA A 276 55.04 38.38 2.62
N GLY A 277 54.91 37.22 3.29
CA GLY A 277 55.00 37.13 4.74
C GLY A 277 53.74 37.61 5.50
N GLU A 278 52.66 37.88 4.78
CA GLU A 278 51.40 38.36 5.38
C GLU A 278 50.58 37.23 6.05
N LYS A 279 50.76 35.98 5.60
CA LYS A 279 50.05 34.80 6.09
C LYS A 279 50.99 33.65 6.37
N THR A 280 50.61 32.78 7.31
CA THR A 280 51.35 31.56 7.63
C THR A 280 50.97 30.41 6.71
N LEU A 281 51.87 29.42 6.60
CA LEU A 281 51.61 28.19 5.89
C LEU A 281 50.45 27.40 6.55
N GLY A 282 50.36 27.44 7.89
CA GLY A 282 49.31 26.79 8.65
C GLY A 282 47.94 27.40 8.38
N GLU A 283 47.84 28.74 8.30
CA GLU A 283 46.57 29.45 7.91
C GLU A 283 46.14 29.00 6.51
N PHE A 284 47.05 29.00 5.56
CA PHE A 284 46.79 28.59 4.19
C PHE A 284 46.30 27.13 4.12
N MET A 285 46.99 26.20 4.76
CA MET A 285 46.67 24.78 4.74
C MET A 285 45.34 24.50 5.44
N SER A 286 45.01 25.21 6.54
CA SER A 286 43.72 25.10 7.22
C SER A 286 42.57 25.61 6.35
N PHE A 287 42.76 26.78 5.69
CA PHE A 287 41.76 27.32 4.77
C PHE A 287 41.56 26.38 3.56
N PHE A 288 42.63 25.90 2.97
CA PHE A 288 42.60 24.95 1.84
C PHE A 288 41.85 23.67 2.22
N THR A 289 42.14 23.13 3.41
CA THR A 289 41.43 21.94 3.94
C THR A 289 39.95 22.23 4.17
N ALA A 290 39.60 23.42 4.73
CA ALA A 290 38.20 23.81 4.90
C ALA A 290 37.47 23.84 3.57
N MET A 291 38.06 24.48 2.56
CA MET A 291 37.51 24.56 1.21
C MET A 291 37.35 23.17 0.56
N ALA A 292 38.31 22.27 0.72
CA ALA A 292 38.21 20.90 0.22
C ALA A 292 37.05 20.12 0.85
N LEU A 293 36.87 20.30 2.16
CA LEU A 293 35.82 19.60 2.90
C LEU A 293 34.41 20.17 2.69
N VAL A 294 34.25 21.39 2.20
CA VAL A 294 32.93 22.03 1.92
C VAL A 294 32.15 21.32 0.80
N PHE A 295 32.86 20.77 -0.20
CA PHE A 295 32.20 20.24 -1.40
C PHE A 295 31.33 19.01 -1.12
N GLU A 296 31.71 18.16 -0.19
CA GLU A 296 30.95 16.94 0.11
C GLU A 296 29.57 17.20 0.77
N PRO A 297 29.46 18.03 1.83
CA PRO A 297 28.15 18.47 2.35
C PRO A 297 27.31 19.22 1.31
N LEU A 298 27.94 20.09 0.52
CA LEU A 298 27.26 20.86 -0.52
C LEU A 298 26.64 19.93 -1.59
N ARG A 299 27.38 18.90 -2.02
CA ARG A 299 26.93 17.89 -2.98
C ARG A 299 25.74 17.11 -2.43
N ARG A 300 25.77 16.71 -1.14
CA ARG A 300 24.69 16.00 -0.46
C ARG A 300 23.44 16.87 -0.34
N LEU A 301 23.55 18.11 0.10
CA LEU A 301 22.44 19.05 0.15
C LEU A 301 21.80 19.28 -1.23
N GLY A 302 22.61 19.32 -2.29
CA GLY A 302 22.10 19.41 -3.66
C GLY A 302 21.21 18.24 -4.08
N SER A 303 21.42 17.04 -3.52
CA SER A 303 20.60 15.85 -3.82
C SER A 303 19.26 15.81 -3.07
N VAL A 304 19.11 16.57 -1.99
CA VAL A 304 17.93 16.54 -1.10
C VAL A 304 16.64 16.91 -1.84
N SER A 305 16.69 17.88 -2.74
CA SER A 305 15.52 18.33 -3.49
C SER A 305 14.91 17.21 -4.36
N ALA A 306 15.75 16.38 -4.99
CA ALA A 306 15.31 15.24 -5.80
C ALA A 306 14.70 14.13 -4.93
N GLN A 307 15.34 13.84 -3.80
CA GLN A 307 14.85 12.86 -2.83
C GLN A 307 13.52 13.31 -2.20
N TRP A 308 13.40 14.60 -1.86
CA TRP A 308 12.14 15.16 -1.36
C TRP A 308 11.00 15.03 -2.39
N ALA A 309 11.26 15.29 -3.67
CA ALA A 309 10.25 15.13 -4.71
C ALA A 309 9.74 13.67 -4.79
N GLN A 310 10.62 12.69 -4.59
CA GLN A 310 10.23 11.27 -4.53
C GLN A 310 9.42 10.95 -3.26
N ALA A 311 9.89 11.41 -2.10
CA ALA A 311 9.19 11.24 -0.82
C ALA A 311 7.80 11.85 -0.85
N ARG A 312 7.67 13.05 -1.41
CA ARG A 312 6.40 13.76 -1.57
C ARG A 312 5.37 12.92 -2.32
N ALA A 313 5.75 12.33 -3.46
CA ALA A 313 4.83 11.50 -4.24
C ALA A 313 4.32 10.28 -3.44
N SER A 314 5.19 9.62 -2.68
CA SER A 314 4.79 8.52 -1.80
C SER A 314 3.89 8.99 -0.66
N LEU A 315 4.23 10.11 -0.01
CA LEU A 315 3.39 10.71 1.06
C LEU A 315 2.01 11.12 0.55
N GLU A 316 1.91 11.69 -0.65
CA GLU A 316 0.64 12.06 -1.27
C GLU A 316 -0.25 10.84 -1.50
N ARG A 317 0.29 9.75 -2.07
CA ARG A 317 -0.48 8.52 -2.29
C ARG A 317 -0.95 7.87 -0.98
N MET A 318 -0.09 7.86 0.05
CA MET A 318 -0.45 7.35 1.37
C MET A 318 -1.54 8.22 2.01
N ARG A 319 -1.40 9.55 1.93
CA ARG A 319 -2.36 10.50 2.47
C ARG A 319 -3.71 10.40 1.78
N LEU A 320 -3.73 10.27 0.45
CA LEU A 320 -4.94 10.06 -0.32
C LEU A 320 -5.70 8.79 0.09
N LEU A 321 -4.99 7.70 0.45
CA LEU A 321 -5.62 6.51 1.00
C LEU A 321 -6.25 6.78 2.37
N LEU A 322 -5.53 7.45 3.27
CA LEU A 322 -5.99 7.75 4.63
C LEU A 322 -7.10 8.81 4.68
N ASP A 323 -7.22 9.65 3.65
CA ASP A 323 -8.26 10.67 3.54
C ASP A 323 -9.57 10.14 2.93
N VAL A 324 -9.58 8.89 2.40
CA VAL A 324 -10.83 8.26 1.94
C VAL A 324 -11.72 7.99 3.16
N ALA A 325 -12.84 8.67 3.23
CA ALA A 325 -13.79 8.41 4.30
C ALA A 325 -14.56 7.10 4.05
N PRO A 326 -14.70 6.21 5.04
CA PRO A 326 -15.67 5.11 4.96
C PRO A 326 -17.08 5.69 4.85
N ASN A 327 -17.85 5.28 3.83
CA ASN A 327 -19.24 5.75 3.67
C ASN A 327 -20.22 4.88 4.49
N LEU A 328 -19.86 3.60 4.70
CA LEU A 328 -20.69 2.64 5.43
C LEU A 328 -20.32 2.65 6.92
N MET A 329 -21.06 3.45 7.69
CA MET A 329 -20.87 3.53 9.14
C MET A 329 -22.17 3.17 9.87
N SER A 330 -22.02 2.65 11.10
CA SER A 330 -23.18 2.50 12.00
C SER A 330 -23.70 3.89 12.39
N PRO A 331 -25.03 4.06 12.51
CA PRO A 331 -25.61 5.30 13.02
C PRO A 331 -25.18 5.54 14.47
N ALA A 332 -25.19 6.81 14.90
CA ALA A 332 -24.80 7.17 16.27
C ALA A 332 -25.72 6.53 17.35
N ASN A 333 -26.99 6.32 17.02
CA ASN A 333 -27.98 5.65 17.87
C ASN A 333 -28.64 4.52 17.08
N PRO A 334 -28.03 3.33 16.99
CA PRO A 334 -28.58 2.22 16.23
C PRO A 334 -29.89 1.72 16.83
N LYS A 335 -30.85 1.40 15.98
CA LYS A 335 -32.09 0.71 16.40
C LYS A 335 -31.74 -0.73 16.81
N PRO A 336 -32.49 -1.32 17.75
CA PRO A 336 -32.32 -2.72 18.09
C PRO A 336 -32.61 -3.62 16.90
N LEU A 337 -31.90 -4.74 16.79
CA LEU A 337 -32.20 -5.76 15.79
C LEU A 337 -33.63 -6.31 15.97
N PRO A 338 -34.34 -6.59 14.88
CA PRO A 338 -35.59 -7.35 14.95
C PRO A 338 -35.36 -8.71 15.59
N ASN A 339 -36.36 -9.19 16.37
CA ASN A 339 -36.26 -10.48 17.06
C ASN A 339 -36.18 -11.63 16.02
N PRO A 340 -35.11 -12.43 16.01
CA PRO A 340 -34.97 -13.54 15.06
C PRO A 340 -35.91 -14.73 15.32
N GLY A 341 -36.54 -14.80 16.49
CA GLY A 341 -37.46 -15.90 16.86
C GLY A 341 -38.69 -16.08 15.95
N ALA A 342 -39.07 -15.05 15.18
CA ALA A 342 -40.15 -15.13 14.17
C ALA A 342 -39.61 -15.35 12.73
N GLY A 343 -38.31 -15.58 12.58
CA GLY A 343 -37.59 -15.49 11.29
C GLY A 343 -37.34 -14.03 10.88
N LEU A 344 -36.37 -13.81 10.00
CA LEU A 344 -36.04 -12.48 9.50
C LEU A 344 -36.48 -12.33 8.04
N ARG A 345 -37.41 -11.42 7.78
CA ARG A 345 -37.89 -11.06 6.44
C ARG A 345 -36.98 -9.99 5.84
N LEU A 346 -36.58 -10.19 4.58
CA LEU A 346 -35.80 -9.21 3.81
C LEU A 346 -36.69 -8.56 2.75
N GLU A 347 -36.55 -7.23 2.59
CA GLU A 347 -37.34 -6.50 1.61
C GLU A 347 -36.52 -5.40 0.95
N LEU A 348 -36.57 -5.33 -0.38
CA LEU A 348 -36.12 -4.20 -1.17
C LEU A 348 -37.35 -3.42 -1.63
N ARG A 349 -37.36 -2.08 -1.46
CA ARG A 349 -38.44 -1.18 -1.91
C ARG A 349 -37.88 -0.13 -2.85
N ASN A 350 -38.26 -0.21 -4.12
CA ASN A 350 -37.92 0.75 -5.18
C ASN A 350 -36.42 1.10 -5.20
N VAL A 351 -35.56 0.06 -5.09
CA VAL A 351 -34.13 0.22 -4.95
C VAL A 351 -33.48 0.53 -6.28
N GLY A 352 -32.76 1.66 -6.35
CA GLY A 352 -31.86 2.01 -7.43
C GLY A 352 -30.42 2.06 -6.93
N PHE A 353 -29.50 1.51 -7.74
CA PHE A 353 -28.09 1.44 -7.39
C PHE A 353 -27.16 1.44 -8.61
N ALA A 354 -26.03 2.14 -8.49
CA ALA A 354 -24.92 2.13 -9.45
C ALA A 354 -23.59 2.09 -8.70
N TYR A 355 -22.59 1.34 -9.22
CA TYR A 355 -21.20 1.38 -8.70
C TYR A 355 -20.43 2.60 -9.22
N SER A 356 -20.80 3.09 -10.38
CA SER A 356 -20.26 4.28 -11.04
C SER A 356 -21.41 5.02 -11.75
N ASP A 357 -21.18 5.61 -12.91
CA ASP A 357 -22.20 6.37 -13.65
C ASP A 357 -23.27 5.48 -14.31
N LEU A 358 -23.01 4.17 -14.46
CA LEU A 358 -23.96 3.25 -15.09
C LEU A 358 -24.84 2.56 -14.04
N PRO A 359 -26.19 2.68 -14.13
CA PRO A 359 -27.10 2.04 -13.21
C PRO A 359 -27.02 0.50 -13.35
N VAL A 360 -27.01 -0.19 -12.20
CA VAL A 360 -27.00 -1.65 -12.10
C VAL A 360 -28.35 -2.19 -11.63
N LEU A 361 -29.04 -1.44 -10.76
CA LEU A 361 -30.41 -1.72 -10.35
C LEU A 361 -31.28 -0.49 -10.57
N GLU A 362 -32.48 -0.71 -11.09
CA GLU A 362 -33.48 0.34 -11.36
C GLU A 362 -34.83 -0.11 -10.83
N ASP A 363 -35.32 0.58 -9.79
CA ASP A 363 -36.64 0.34 -9.19
C ASP A 363 -36.89 -1.12 -8.77
N ALA A 364 -35.83 -1.76 -8.22
CA ALA A 364 -35.92 -3.16 -7.83
C ALA A 364 -36.70 -3.32 -6.52
N SER A 365 -37.77 -4.10 -6.56
CA SER A 365 -38.62 -4.38 -5.39
C SER A 365 -38.83 -5.88 -5.24
N LEU A 366 -38.40 -6.47 -4.12
CA LEU A 366 -38.59 -7.88 -3.80
C LEU A 366 -38.82 -8.09 -2.30
N VAL A 367 -39.44 -9.19 -1.98
CA VAL A 367 -39.62 -9.68 -0.61
C VAL A 367 -39.15 -11.12 -0.56
N ALA A 368 -38.23 -11.41 0.36
CA ALA A 368 -37.88 -12.76 0.79
C ALA A 368 -38.49 -13.01 2.16
N GLU A 369 -39.47 -13.90 2.21
CA GLU A 369 -40.23 -14.21 3.42
C GLU A 369 -39.37 -15.00 4.42
N ALA A 370 -39.67 -14.84 5.70
CA ALA A 370 -38.97 -15.52 6.78
C ALA A 370 -39.05 -17.05 6.64
N GLY A 371 -37.91 -17.72 6.77
CA GLY A 371 -37.82 -19.19 6.72
C GLY A 371 -38.06 -19.81 5.35
N GLN A 372 -38.20 -19.00 4.27
CA GLN A 372 -38.40 -19.47 2.91
C GLN A 372 -37.14 -19.30 2.05
N THR A 373 -37.07 -20.09 0.99
CA THR A 373 -36.00 -20.00 -0.03
C THR A 373 -36.51 -19.18 -1.22
N THR A 374 -35.84 -18.05 -1.50
CA THR A 374 -36.09 -17.20 -2.67
C THR A 374 -34.97 -17.34 -3.67
N ALA A 375 -35.24 -17.79 -4.90
CA ALA A 375 -34.29 -17.92 -5.98
C ALA A 375 -34.26 -16.67 -6.86
N LEU A 376 -33.07 -16.10 -7.11
CA LEU A 376 -32.84 -15.03 -8.07
C LEU A 376 -32.38 -15.64 -9.40
N VAL A 377 -33.13 -15.42 -10.47
CA VAL A 377 -32.90 -15.98 -11.81
C VAL A 377 -32.81 -14.84 -12.82
N GLY A 378 -31.93 -14.97 -13.81
CA GLY A 378 -31.77 -13.97 -14.88
C GLY A 378 -30.44 -14.06 -15.57
N PRO A 379 -30.27 -13.38 -16.72
CA PRO A 379 -29.01 -13.40 -17.47
C PRO A 379 -27.83 -12.87 -16.65
N SER A 380 -26.60 -13.18 -17.10
CA SER A 380 -25.39 -12.60 -16.52
C SER A 380 -25.46 -11.06 -16.64
N GLY A 381 -25.06 -10.34 -15.59
CA GLY A 381 -25.14 -8.89 -15.54
C GLY A 381 -26.52 -8.32 -15.18
N ALA A 382 -27.52 -9.15 -14.87
CA ALA A 382 -28.86 -8.68 -14.47
C ALA A 382 -28.90 -7.96 -13.09
N GLY A 383 -27.82 -7.93 -12.32
CA GLY A 383 -27.76 -7.28 -11.00
C GLY A 383 -27.97 -8.20 -9.80
N LYS A 384 -27.99 -9.53 -9.98
CA LYS A 384 -28.26 -10.52 -8.91
C LYS A 384 -27.29 -10.41 -7.74
N THR A 385 -25.99 -10.43 -7.98
CA THR A 385 -24.95 -10.30 -6.93
C THR A 385 -24.99 -8.93 -6.26
N THR A 386 -25.41 -7.89 -6.96
CA THR A 386 -25.58 -6.54 -6.39
C THR A 386 -26.68 -6.52 -5.32
N ILE A 387 -27.75 -7.32 -5.48
CA ILE A 387 -28.77 -7.49 -4.43
C ILE A 387 -28.14 -8.03 -3.15
N PHE A 388 -27.25 -9.03 -3.24
CA PHE A 388 -26.54 -9.57 -2.07
C PHE A 388 -25.67 -8.52 -1.39
N HIS A 389 -24.96 -7.68 -2.18
CA HIS A 389 -24.17 -6.58 -1.63
C HIS A 389 -25.03 -5.56 -0.88
N LEU A 390 -26.19 -5.23 -1.39
CA LEU A 390 -27.11 -4.30 -0.74
C LEU A 390 -27.74 -4.91 0.53
N LEU A 391 -28.19 -6.17 0.48
CA LEU A 391 -28.78 -6.86 1.64
C LEU A 391 -27.79 -6.99 2.81
N SER A 392 -26.54 -7.35 2.53
CA SER A 392 -25.48 -7.45 3.53
C SER A 392 -24.83 -6.10 3.86
N ARG A 393 -25.36 -5.01 3.32
CA ARG A 393 -24.84 -3.65 3.48
C ARG A 393 -23.34 -3.56 3.18
N MET A 394 -22.93 -4.14 2.03
CA MET A 394 -21.61 -3.90 1.41
C MET A 394 -21.64 -2.62 0.57
N ALA A 395 -22.83 -2.11 0.24
CA ALA A 395 -23.12 -0.83 -0.35
C ALA A 395 -24.50 -0.36 0.13
N ASP A 396 -24.72 0.95 0.20
CA ASP A 396 -26.05 1.53 0.48
C ASP A 396 -26.75 1.88 -0.85
N PRO A 397 -28.08 1.70 -0.97
CA PRO A 397 -28.81 2.07 -2.17
C PRO A 397 -28.83 3.60 -2.36
N GLN A 398 -28.79 4.05 -3.63
CA GLN A 398 -28.88 5.48 -3.97
C GLN A 398 -30.34 5.97 -3.88
N THR A 399 -31.30 5.13 -4.22
CA THR A 399 -32.74 5.40 -4.06
C THR A 399 -33.40 4.18 -3.45
N GLY A 400 -34.56 4.39 -2.80
CA GLY A 400 -35.28 3.33 -2.14
C GLY A 400 -34.70 2.92 -0.79
N GLN A 401 -35.16 1.75 -0.31
CA GLN A 401 -34.80 1.23 1.01
C GLN A 401 -34.59 -0.27 0.99
N VAL A 402 -33.68 -0.74 1.84
CA VAL A 402 -33.49 -2.16 2.17
C VAL A 402 -33.95 -2.36 3.61
N LEU A 403 -34.87 -3.27 3.83
CA LEU A 403 -35.49 -3.47 5.13
C LEU A 403 -35.22 -4.88 5.65
N LEU A 404 -34.87 -4.97 6.93
CA LEU A 404 -34.82 -6.20 7.71
C LEU A 404 -36.01 -6.22 8.68
N SER A 405 -36.98 -7.08 8.43
CA SER A 405 -38.25 -7.18 9.20
C SER A 405 -38.91 -5.81 9.47
N GLY A 406 -38.93 -4.94 8.42
CA GLY A 406 -39.54 -3.61 8.47
C GLY A 406 -38.64 -2.48 8.96
N THR A 407 -37.43 -2.77 9.45
CA THR A 407 -36.44 -1.77 9.86
C THR A 407 -35.43 -1.53 8.73
N ASP A 408 -35.18 -0.27 8.38
CA ASP A 408 -34.14 0.08 7.39
C ASP A 408 -32.78 -0.35 7.91
N ILE A 409 -32.02 -1.08 7.09
CA ILE A 409 -30.70 -1.59 7.49
C ILE A 409 -29.69 -0.49 7.79
N ARG A 410 -29.91 0.74 7.30
CA ARG A 410 -29.08 1.91 7.60
C ARG A 410 -29.22 2.39 9.04
N ASP A 411 -30.34 2.08 9.68
CA ASP A 411 -30.63 2.44 11.06
C ASP A 411 -30.05 1.42 12.07
N LEU A 412 -29.55 0.27 11.61
CA LEU A 412 -28.99 -0.80 12.43
C LEU A 412 -27.46 -0.65 12.61
N ASP A 413 -26.93 -1.21 13.70
CA ASP A 413 -25.49 -1.37 13.82
C ASP A 413 -24.97 -2.30 12.72
N LEU A 414 -23.87 -1.88 12.04
CA LEU A 414 -23.35 -2.59 10.87
C LEU A 414 -22.77 -3.97 11.21
N SER A 415 -22.13 -4.10 12.36
CA SER A 415 -21.56 -5.36 12.84
C SER A 415 -22.68 -6.35 13.20
N ASP A 416 -23.68 -5.87 13.93
CA ASP A 416 -24.84 -6.67 14.35
C ASP A 416 -25.69 -7.11 13.17
N LEU A 417 -25.91 -6.20 12.19
CA LEU A 417 -26.57 -6.53 10.93
C LEU A 417 -25.82 -7.65 10.19
N ARG A 418 -24.52 -7.51 9.99
CA ARG A 418 -23.70 -8.49 9.25
C ARG A 418 -23.62 -9.84 9.97
N GLN A 419 -23.79 -9.86 11.29
CA GLN A 419 -23.89 -11.12 12.03
C GLN A 419 -25.16 -11.92 11.72
N GLN A 420 -26.21 -11.27 11.17
CA GLN A 420 -27.43 -11.96 10.76
C GLN A 420 -27.28 -12.73 9.45
N PHE A 421 -26.16 -12.62 8.75
CA PHE A 421 -25.93 -13.25 7.46
C PHE A 421 -24.85 -14.32 7.50
N SER A 422 -25.15 -15.50 6.95
CA SER A 422 -24.14 -16.45 6.47
C SER A 422 -24.10 -16.35 4.94
N VAL A 423 -22.90 -16.32 4.37
CA VAL A 423 -22.69 -16.18 2.93
C VAL A 423 -21.81 -17.33 2.42
N VAL A 424 -22.28 -18.04 1.39
CA VAL A 424 -21.49 -18.97 0.62
C VAL A 424 -21.38 -18.41 -0.79
N SER A 425 -20.22 -17.84 -1.11
CA SER A 425 -19.94 -17.24 -2.42
C SER A 425 -19.40 -18.26 -3.42
N GLN A 426 -19.46 -17.94 -4.70
CA GLN A 426 -18.88 -18.70 -5.79
C GLN A 426 -17.36 -18.92 -5.58
N ASP A 427 -16.63 -17.85 -5.27
CA ASP A 427 -15.24 -17.88 -4.87
C ASP A 427 -15.13 -18.08 -3.35
N SER A 428 -15.13 -19.35 -2.93
CA SER A 428 -14.98 -19.71 -1.51
C SER A 428 -13.60 -19.32 -0.99
N ALA A 429 -13.44 -18.05 -0.58
CA ALA A 429 -12.16 -17.51 -0.09
C ALA A 429 -11.75 -18.19 1.22
N LEU A 430 -10.56 -18.80 1.21
CA LEU A 430 -9.90 -19.35 2.38
C LEU A 430 -8.57 -18.62 2.60
N PHE A 431 -8.20 -18.46 3.85
CA PHE A 431 -6.93 -17.87 4.27
C PHE A 431 -5.88 -18.97 4.45
N ASP A 432 -4.62 -18.60 4.34
CA ASP A 432 -3.48 -19.51 4.60
C ASP A 432 -3.31 -19.74 6.11
N GLU A 433 -4.33 -20.36 6.67
CA GLU A 433 -4.47 -20.70 8.09
C GLU A 433 -4.98 -22.13 8.20
N PRO A 434 -4.96 -22.75 9.39
CA PRO A 434 -5.57 -24.04 9.63
C PRO A 434 -7.04 -24.07 9.17
N ILE A 435 -7.50 -25.25 8.73
CA ILE A 435 -8.91 -25.46 8.35
C ILE A 435 -9.83 -25.11 9.52
N SER A 436 -9.45 -25.48 10.75
CA SER A 436 -10.19 -25.14 11.97
C SER A 436 -10.38 -23.63 12.12
N ALA A 437 -9.34 -22.83 11.91
CA ALA A 437 -9.42 -21.35 11.96
C ALA A 437 -10.30 -20.80 10.83
N ASN A 438 -10.18 -21.33 9.62
CA ASN A 438 -11.04 -20.96 8.50
C ASN A 438 -12.52 -21.24 8.77
N VAL A 439 -12.88 -22.36 9.38
CA VAL A 439 -14.28 -22.70 9.72
C VAL A 439 -14.80 -21.82 10.87
N ARG A 440 -13.99 -21.56 11.89
CA ARG A 440 -14.37 -20.75 13.06
C ARG A 440 -14.47 -19.25 12.78
N MET A 441 -14.06 -18.80 11.59
CA MET A 441 -14.07 -17.39 11.25
C MET A 441 -15.47 -16.76 11.34
N GLY A 442 -15.64 -15.82 12.25
CA GLY A 442 -16.90 -15.12 12.49
C GLY A 442 -18.00 -15.94 13.21
N ALA A 443 -17.68 -17.15 13.66
CA ALA A 443 -18.61 -17.97 14.46
C ALA A 443 -18.59 -17.55 15.94
N LYS A 444 -19.75 -17.65 16.60
CA LYS A 444 -19.87 -17.46 18.06
C LYS A 444 -19.42 -18.70 18.83
N ASP A 445 -19.77 -19.88 18.32
CA ASP A 445 -19.33 -21.16 18.89
C ASP A 445 -17.87 -21.46 18.46
N GLN A 446 -16.98 -21.48 19.42
CA GLN A 446 -15.55 -21.78 19.23
C GLN A 446 -15.17 -23.17 19.73
N SER A 447 -16.17 -24.00 20.12
CA SER A 447 -15.96 -25.31 20.71
C SER A 447 -15.43 -26.33 19.69
N ALA A 448 -14.77 -27.37 20.18
CA ALA A 448 -14.31 -28.48 19.34
C ALA A 448 -15.51 -29.32 18.82
N GLU A 449 -16.54 -29.47 19.64
CA GLU A 449 -17.78 -30.16 19.26
C GLU A 449 -18.53 -29.42 18.17
N GLY A 450 -18.63 -28.08 18.25
CA GLY A 450 -19.23 -27.24 17.22
C GLY A 450 -18.51 -27.37 15.89
N LEU A 451 -17.17 -27.32 15.90
CA LEU A 451 -16.34 -27.52 14.72
C LEU A 451 -16.56 -28.91 14.09
N ALA A 452 -16.51 -29.98 14.91
CA ALA A 452 -16.69 -31.36 14.42
C ALA A 452 -18.09 -31.54 13.81
N ARG A 453 -19.14 -31.00 14.45
CA ARG A 453 -20.49 -31.02 13.91
C ARG A 453 -20.59 -30.26 12.57
N ALA A 454 -20.02 -29.06 12.48
CA ALA A 454 -20.05 -28.28 11.25
C ALA A 454 -19.31 -28.96 10.10
N LEU A 455 -18.17 -29.61 10.37
CA LEU A 455 -17.44 -30.39 9.37
C LEU A 455 -18.24 -31.63 8.90
N ARG A 456 -18.91 -32.35 9.81
CA ARG A 456 -19.79 -33.47 9.43
C ARG A 456 -20.97 -33.02 8.58
N ASP A 457 -21.69 -31.98 9.03
CA ASP A 457 -22.86 -31.47 8.33
C ASP A 457 -22.53 -30.87 6.96
N ALA A 458 -21.31 -30.37 6.79
CA ALA A 458 -20.76 -29.93 5.50
C ALA A 458 -20.18 -31.07 4.64
N ASN A 459 -20.29 -32.33 5.04
CA ASN A 459 -19.61 -33.46 4.38
C ASN A 459 -18.09 -33.26 4.20
N ALA A 460 -17.45 -32.56 5.14
CA ALA A 460 -16.03 -32.19 5.07
C ALA A 460 -15.15 -33.08 5.96
N GLU A 461 -15.71 -33.71 7.00
CA GLU A 461 -14.97 -34.45 8.04
C GLU A 461 -14.06 -35.53 7.41
N GLU A 462 -14.56 -36.33 6.47
CA GLU A 462 -13.82 -37.42 5.89
C GLU A 462 -12.51 -36.98 5.21
N PHE A 463 -12.56 -35.96 4.35
CA PHE A 463 -11.34 -35.49 3.69
C PHE A 463 -10.42 -34.70 4.64
N VAL A 464 -10.98 -33.96 5.60
CA VAL A 464 -10.20 -33.22 6.59
C VAL A 464 -9.39 -34.17 7.47
N MET A 465 -10.00 -35.29 7.93
CA MET A 465 -9.32 -36.29 8.73
C MET A 465 -8.22 -37.08 7.97
N ARG A 466 -8.26 -37.06 6.64
CA ARG A 466 -7.19 -37.64 5.79
C ARG A 466 -5.99 -36.72 5.61
N LEU A 467 -6.10 -35.45 5.98
CA LEU A 467 -4.98 -34.49 5.92
C LEU A 467 -3.95 -34.80 7.02
N PRO A 468 -2.67 -34.49 6.80
CA PRO A 468 -1.60 -34.86 7.72
C PRO A 468 -1.80 -34.40 9.17
N LEU A 469 -2.44 -33.23 9.39
CA LEU A 469 -2.73 -32.65 10.70
C LEU A 469 -4.24 -32.52 10.95
N GLY A 470 -5.09 -33.26 10.22
CA GLY A 470 -6.54 -33.16 10.34
C GLY A 470 -7.03 -31.73 10.15
N SER A 471 -7.88 -31.22 11.05
CA SER A 471 -8.39 -29.85 11.00
C SER A 471 -7.34 -28.75 11.22
N GLU A 472 -6.17 -29.10 11.75
CA GLU A 472 -5.05 -28.18 11.93
C GLU A 472 -4.13 -28.11 10.69
N SER A 473 -4.44 -28.81 9.61
CA SER A 473 -3.74 -28.68 8.34
C SER A 473 -3.99 -27.31 7.73
N PRO A 474 -2.94 -26.62 7.20
CA PRO A 474 -3.09 -25.34 6.54
C PRO A 474 -3.87 -25.48 5.22
N ALA A 475 -4.75 -24.54 4.94
CA ALA A 475 -5.50 -24.53 3.68
C ALA A 475 -4.64 -24.11 2.47
N GLY A 476 -3.45 -23.57 2.71
CA GLY A 476 -2.57 -22.97 1.70
C GLY A 476 -3.05 -21.61 1.21
N PRO A 477 -2.18 -20.84 0.55
CA PRO A 477 -2.53 -19.51 0.04
C PRO A 477 -3.79 -19.56 -0.84
N ARG A 478 -4.83 -18.82 -0.47
CA ARG A 478 -6.16 -18.81 -1.13
C ARG A 478 -6.80 -20.21 -1.23
N GLY A 479 -6.50 -21.11 -0.30
CA GLY A 479 -7.03 -22.47 -0.31
C GLY A 479 -6.41 -23.38 -1.37
N SER A 480 -5.20 -23.10 -1.84
CA SER A 480 -4.53 -23.83 -2.94
C SER A 480 -4.23 -25.29 -2.61
N ALA A 481 -4.19 -25.67 -1.34
CA ALA A 481 -4.00 -27.07 -0.91
C ALA A 481 -5.25 -27.94 -1.08
N LEU A 482 -6.41 -27.34 -1.40
CA LEU A 482 -7.71 -28.01 -1.47
C LEU A 482 -8.28 -27.96 -2.89
N SER A 483 -9.04 -29.02 -3.26
CA SER A 483 -9.83 -29.00 -4.49
C SER A 483 -10.99 -27.98 -4.41
N GLY A 484 -11.58 -27.61 -5.55
CA GLY A 484 -12.74 -26.71 -5.59
C GLY A 484 -13.89 -27.14 -4.68
N GLY A 485 -14.28 -28.43 -4.76
CA GLY A 485 -15.33 -28.99 -3.92
C GLY A 485 -14.97 -29.09 -2.44
N GLN A 486 -13.69 -29.27 -2.12
CA GLN A 486 -13.21 -29.24 -0.72
C GLN A 486 -13.27 -27.82 -0.16
N ARG A 487 -12.80 -26.80 -0.91
CA ARG A 487 -12.94 -25.38 -0.49
C ARG A 487 -14.38 -25.01 -0.21
N GLN A 488 -15.28 -25.41 -1.11
CA GLN A 488 -16.72 -25.14 -0.97
C GLN A 488 -17.28 -25.75 0.31
N ARG A 489 -16.97 -27.03 0.60
CA ARG A 489 -17.43 -27.70 1.83
C ARG A 489 -16.87 -27.04 3.10
N ILE A 490 -15.65 -26.52 3.07
CA ILE A 490 -15.12 -25.71 4.19
C ILE A 490 -15.89 -24.38 4.34
N ALA A 491 -16.24 -23.71 3.22
CA ALA A 491 -17.07 -22.50 3.28
C ALA A 491 -18.48 -22.78 3.82
N ILE A 492 -19.07 -23.93 3.47
CA ILE A 492 -20.35 -24.39 4.03
C ILE A 492 -20.21 -24.69 5.53
N ALA A 493 -19.14 -25.38 5.96
CA ALA A 493 -18.86 -25.62 7.37
C ALA A 493 -18.74 -24.31 8.16
N ARG A 494 -18.07 -23.28 7.61
CA ARG A 494 -18.01 -21.93 8.16
C ARG A 494 -19.42 -21.33 8.33
N ALA A 495 -20.27 -21.44 7.30
CA ALA A 495 -21.64 -20.92 7.34
C ALA A 495 -22.52 -21.67 8.35
N LEU A 496 -22.37 -23.01 8.49
CA LEU A 496 -23.05 -23.83 9.49
C LEU A 496 -22.65 -23.45 10.91
N LEU A 497 -21.36 -23.30 11.16
CA LEU A 497 -20.84 -22.96 12.49
C LEU A 497 -21.20 -21.52 12.89
N ARG A 498 -21.30 -20.61 11.92
CA ARG A 498 -21.75 -19.23 12.14
C ARG A 498 -23.21 -19.14 12.58
N ASP A 499 -24.04 -20.06 12.11
CA ASP A 499 -25.44 -20.25 12.48
C ASP A 499 -26.30 -18.96 12.41
N ALA A 500 -26.14 -18.20 11.31
CA ALA A 500 -26.92 -16.98 11.08
C ALA A 500 -28.33 -17.29 10.54
N PRO A 501 -29.37 -16.49 10.92
CA PRO A 501 -30.74 -16.72 10.50
C PRO A 501 -31.03 -16.45 9.01
N ILE A 502 -30.14 -15.72 8.33
CA ILE A 502 -30.24 -15.42 6.90
C ILE A 502 -29.07 -16.05 6.17
N LEU A 503 -29.37 -16.71 5.05
CA LEU A 503 -28.40 -17.36 4.21
C LEU A 503 -28.40 -16.75 2.79
N LEU A 504 -27.23 -16.33 2.32
CA LEU A 504 -27.00 -15.87 0.96
C LEU A 504 -26.11 -16.90 0.22
N LEU A 505 -26.63 -17.49 -0.87
CA LEU A 505 -25.94 -18.48 -1.68
C LEU A 505 -25.69 -17.94 -3.09
N ASP A 506 -24.43 -17.76 -3.48
CA ASP A 506 -24.04 -17.33 -4.83
C ASP A 506 -23.35 -18.49 -5.57
N GLU A 507 -24.05 -19.09 -6.54
CA GLU A 507 -23.55 -20.17 -7.41
C GLU A 507 -22.73 -21.29 -6.72
N ALA A 508 -23.14 -21.73 -5.56
CA ALA A 508 -22.35 -22.59 -4.68
C ALA A 508 -21.98 -23.99 -5.27
N THR A 509 -22.33 -24.31 -6.51
CA THR A 509 -22.11 -25.64 -7.13
C THR A 509 -21.51 -25.58 -8.54
N SER A 510 -21.15 -24.41 -9.07
CA SER A 510 -20.54 -24.28 -10.38
C SER A 510 -19.12 -24.90 -10.40
N ALA A 511 -18.77 -25.59 -11.48
CA ALA A 511 -17.43 -26.20 -11.71
C ALA A 511 -17.01 -27.36 -10.78
N LEU A 512 -17.95 -28.13 -10.24
CA LEU A 512 -17.68 -29.34 -9.44
C LEU A 512 -17.88 -30.63 -10.27
N ASP A 513 -17.13 -31.65 -9.93
CA ASP A 513 -17.40 -33.01 -10.40
C ASP A 513 -18.67 -33.57 -9.78
N SER A 514 -19.35 -34.53 -10.42
CA SER A 514 -20.67 -35.02 -10.02
C SER A 514 -20.73 -35.58 -8.59
N GLN A 515 -19.64 -36.18 -8.09
CA GLN A 515 -19.58 -36.70 -6.71
C GLN A 515 -19.48 -35.57 -5.69
N SER A 516 -18.60 -34.58 -5.92
CA SER A 516 -18.46 -33.40 -5.07
C SER A 516 -19.72 -32.55 -5.09
N GLU A 517 -20.40 -32.46 -6.25
CA GLU A 517 -21.67 -31.75 -6.40
C GLU A 517 -22.75 -32.27 -5.48
N LYS A 518 -22.96 -33.61 -5.46
CA LYS A 518 -23.95 -34.24 -4.59
C LYS A 518 -23.69 -33.91 -3.12
N LEU A 519 -22.44 -34.08 -2.68
CA LEU A 519 -22.03 -33.80 -1.29
C LEU A 519 -22.25 -32.35 -0.91
N VAL A 520 -21.97 -31.38 -1.82
CA VAL A 520 -22.17 -29.95 -1.63
C VAL A 520 -23.68 -29.63 -1.59
N THR A 521 -24.48 -30.20 -2.50
CA THR A 521 -25.93 -29.99 -2.55
C THR A 521 -26.60 -30.48 -1.27
N ASP A 522 -26.25 -31.67 -0.78
CA ASP A 522 -26.77 -32.20 0.48
C ASP A 522 -26.38 -31.33 1.69
N ALA A 523 -25.18 -30.80 1.71
CA ALA A 523 -24.73 -29.89 2.75
C ALA A 523 -25.44 -28.53 2.69
N LEU A 524 -25.70 -27.98 1.49
CA LEU A 524 -26.47 -26.75 1.30
C LEU A 524 -27.93 -26.91 1.72
N ALA A 525 -28.55 -28.07 1.44
CA ALA A 525 -29.91 -28.36 1.89
C ALA A 525 -30.02 -28.35 3.42
N ARG A 526 -29.04 -28.96 4.12
CA ARG A 526 -28.95 -28.89 5.59
C ARG A 526 -28.74 -27.47 6.09
N LEU A 527 -27.88 -26.71 5.42
CA LEU A 527 -27.59 -25.32 5.77
C LEU A 527 -28.81 -24.42 5.59
N ALA A 528 -29.62 -24.61 4.54
CA ALA A 528 -30.82 -23.80 4.25
C ALA A 528 -32.00 -24.08 5.18
N ALA A 529 -32.06 -25.28 5.81
CA ALA A 529 -33.20 -25.70 6.62
C ALA A 529 -33.49 -24.71 7.75
N GLY A 530 -34.75 -24.19 7.79
CA GLY A 530 -35.23 -23.27 8.82
C GLY A 530 -34.70 -21.83 8.74
N ARG A 531 -33.92 -21.49 7.69
CA ARG A 531 -33.38 -20.13 7.51
C ARG A 531 -34.06 -19.40 6.36
N THR A 532 -34.04 -18.05 6.45
CA THR A 532 -34.41 -17.23 5.30
C THR A 532 -33.29 -17.28 4.28
N THR A 533 -33.51 -17.91 3.13
CA THR A 533 -32.48 -18.16 2.15
C THR A 533 -32.71 -17.39 0.86
N LEU A 534 -31.71 -16.64 0.40
CA LEU A 534 -31.67 -16.13 -0.96
C LEU A 534 -30.57 -16.86 -1.72
N VAL A 535 -30.91 -17.37 -2.90
CA VAL A 535 -29.98 -18.11 -3.75
C VAL A 535 -29.95 -17.51 -5.16
N ILE A 536 -28.75 -17.18 -5.65
CA ILE A 536 -28.53 -16.92 -7.08
C ILE A 536 -28.44 -18.27 -7.75
N ALA A 537 -29.50 -18.64 -8.49
CA ALA A 537 -29.64 -19.98 -9.02
C ALA A 537 -29.24 -20.04 -10.50
N HIS A 538 -28.29 -20.95 -10.79
CA HIS A 538 -27.87 -21.33 -12.14
C HIS A 538 -28.16 -22.81 -12.44
N ARG A 539 -28.75 -23.53 -11.49
CA ARG A 539 -29.11 -24.95 -11.64
C ARG A 539 -30.62 -25.16 -11.43
N LEU A 540 -31.16 -26.04 -12.26
CA LEU A 540 -32.59 -26.37 -12.24
C LEU A 540 -33.05 -26.91 -10.88
N SER A 541 -32.27 -27.81 -10.27
CA SER A 541 -32.61 -28.39 -8.97
C SER A 541 -32.80 -27.34 -7.86
N THR A 542 -31.99 -26.29 -7.86
CA THR A 542 -32.09 -25.18 -6.90
C THR A 542 -33.34 -24.33 -7.17
N ILE A 543 -33.65 -24.11 -8.45
CA ILE A 543 -34.83 -23.32 -8.86
C ILE A 543 -36.14 -24.05 -8.49
N LEU A 544 -36.20 -25.35 -8.75
CA LEU A 544 -37.37 -26.18 -8.49
C LEU A 544 -37.69 -26.33 -6.98
N GLN A 545 -36.69 -26.23 -6.12
CA GLN A 545 -36.82 -26.35 -4.67
C GLN A 545 -37.15 -25.00 -4.00
N ALA A 546 -37.11 -23.89 -4.73
CA ALA A 546 -37.36 -22.56 -4.17
C ALA A 546 -38.84 -22.33 -3.95
N ASP A 547 -39.19 -21.77 -2.80
CA ASP A 547 -40.56 -21.36 -2.47
C ASP A 547 -41.06 -20.20 -3.35
N LYS A 548 -40.10 -19.36 -3.76
CA LYS A 548 -40.34 -18.20 -4.62
C LYS A 548 -39.19 -17.99 -5.58
N ILE A 549 -39.49 -17.63 -6.81
CA ILE A 549 -38.53 -17.28 -7.85
C ILE A 549 -38.73 -15.81 -8.21
N VAL A 550 -37.63 -15.05 -8.28
CA VAL A 550 -37.58 -13.66 -8.71
C VAL A 550 -36.79 -13.58 -10.00
N VAL A 551 -37.41 -13.11 -11.07
CA VAL A 551 -36.83 -13.03 -12.40
C VAL A 551 -36.32 -11.62 -12.62
N MET A 552 -35.02 -11.52 -12.93
CA MET A 552 -34.32 -10.26 -13.15
C MET A 552 -33.87 -10.09 -14.60
N ASN A 553 -34.00 -8.87 -15.10
CA ASN A 553 -33.47 -8.49 -16.41
C ASN A 553 -33.01 -7.04 -16.37
N LYS A 554 -31.77 -6.79 -16.80
CA LYS A 554 -31.17 -5.43 -16.93
C LYS A 554 -31.46 -4.54 -15.70
N GLY A 555 -31.19 -5.06 -14.50
CA GLY A 555 -31.33 -4.30 -13.26
C GLY A 555 -32.75 -4.18 -12.72
N ARG A 556 -33.75 -4.74 -13.37
CA ARG A 556 -35.16 -4.70 -12.96
C ARG A 556 -35.70 -6.08 -12.61
N ILE A 557 -36.64 -6.13 -11.69
CA ILE A 557 -37.39 -7.35 -11.41
C ILE A 557 -38.60 -7.36 -12.36
N VAL A 558 -38.63 -8.34 -13.27
CA VAL A 558 -39.62 -8.42 -14.35
C VAL A 558 -40.76 -9.37 -14.04
N ASP A 559 -40.55 -10.39 -13.21
CA ASP A 559 -41.57 -11.32 -12.77
C ASP A 559 -41.25 -11.97 -11.42
N GLN A 560 -42.24 -12.43 -10.68
CA GLN A 560 -42.08 -13.15 -9.42
C GLN A 560 -43.20 -14.19 -9.27
N GLY A 561 -42.89 -15.38 -8.76
CA GLY A 561 -43.85 -16.43 -8.54
C GLY A 561 -43.23 -17.78 -8.24
N ARG A 562 -43.99 -18.85 -8.27
CA ARG A 562 -43.54 -20.23 -8.19
C ARG A 562 -43.16 -20.75 -9.58
N HIS A 563 -42.41 -21.82 -9.63
CA HIS A 563 -41.94 -22.44 -10.88
C HIS A 563 -43.09 -22.67 -11.89
N GLU A 564 -44.14 -23.36 -11.47
CA GLU A 564 -45.30 -23.68 -12.32
C GLU A 564 -46.04 -22.44 -12.83
N GLU A 565 -46.20 -21.43 -11.96
CA GLU A 565 -46.86 -20.16 -12.29
C GLU A 565 -46.09 -19.39 -13.37
N LEU A 566 -44.78 -19.29 -13.19
CA LEU A 566 -43.90 -18.57 -14.12
C LEU A 566 -43.79 -19.27 -15.48
N LEU A 567 -43.77 -20.61 -15.50
CA LEU A 567 -43.81 -21.37 -16.74
C LEU A 567 -45.13 -21.19 -17.48
N ALA A 568 -46.25 -21.23 -16.76
CA ALA A 568 -47.57 -21.05 -17.35
C ALA A 568 -47.81 -19.64 -17.91
N ARG A 569 -47.21 -18.61 -17.28
CA ARG A 569 -47.26 -17.21 -17.80
C ARG A 569 -46.39 -17.02 -19.05
N GLY A 570 -45.40 -17.87 -19.26
CA GLY A 570 -44.41 -17.67 -20.34
C GLY A 570 -43.44 -16.53 -20.01
N GLY A 571 -42.85 -15.92 -21.03
CA GLY A 571 -41.91 -14.81 -20.89
C GLY A 571 -40.47 -15.23 -20.54
N LEU A 572 -39.69 -14.29 -19.99
CA LEU A 572 -38.25 -14.47 -19.80
C LEU A 572 -37.86 -15.73 -18.99
N TYR A 573 -38.63 -16.05 -17.95
CA TYR A 573 -38.40 -17.26 -17.15
C TYR A 573 -38.52 -18.53 -17.97
N ALA A 574 -39.60 -18.66 -18.73
CA ALA A 574 -39.85 -19.83 -19.57
C ALA A 574 -38.77 -19.95 -20.68
N ASP A 575 -38.32 -18.81 -21.22
CA ASP A 575 -37.23 -18.79 -22.22
C ASP A 575 -35.91 -19.23 -21.63
N LEU A 576 -35.53 -18.71 -20.43
CA LEU A 576 -34.34 -19.15 -19.72
C LEU A 576 -34.39 -20.62 -19.34
N TYR A 577 -35.58 -21.11 -18.91
CA TYR A 577 -35.77 -22.51 -18.59
C TYR A 577 -35.54 -23.41 -19.81
N ARG A 578 -36.11 -23.06 -20.98
CA ARG A 578 -35.93 -23.82 -22.22
C ARG A 578 -34.47 -23.82 -22.69
N LEU A 579 -33.79 -22.66 -22.60
CA LEU A 579 -32.41 -22.51 -23.07
C LEU A 579 -31.37 -23.20 -22.16
N GLN A 580 -31.62 -23.28 -20.85
CA GLN A 580 -30.64 -23.79 -19.89
C GLN A 580 -30.88 -25.26 -19.47
N PHE A 581 -32.11 -25.78 -19.63
CA PHE A 581 -32.53 -27.00 -18.94
C PHE A 581 -33.35 -27.99 -19.81
N GLN A 582 -33.64 -27.69 -21.07
CA GLN A 582 -34.39 -28.58 -21.99
C GLN A 582 -33.55 -29.12 -23.15
N ASP A 583 -32.20 -29.01 -23.11
CA ASP A 583 -31.32 -29.79 -24.02
C ASP A 583 -31.03 -31.16 -23.48
#